data_9ac56dfc93ae44219d99e9b7e12e1fee
#
_entry.id   9ac56dfc93ae44219d99e9b7e12e1fee
#
_cell.length_a   1.000
_cell.length_b   1.000
_cell.length_c   1.000
_cell.angle_alpha   90.00
_cell.angle_beta   90.00
_cell.angle_gamma   90.00
#
_symmetry.space_group_name_H-M   'P 1'
#
loop_
_entity.id
_entity.type
_entity.pdbx_description
1 polymer ?
#
loop_
_entity_poly.entity_id
_entity_poly.type
_entity_poly.pdbx_seq_one_letter_code
_entity_poly.pdbx_strand_id
1 'polypeptide(L)'
;MEVKRAGTAGFCMGVSLALHKLEMAIEANGSGGSALRRICTYGPIIHNPQVLASYEARGVVCLKSVDGARAGDTVLIRAHGVPMQAEATLRESGAEIIDATCPRVKKAQLAIANSTASGSSLLLFGDADH
;
A
#
# COMPACT_ATOMS: atom_id res chain seq x y z
N MET A 1 -2.84 -9.28 -38.02
CA MET A 1 -2.04 -9.26 -36.76
C MET A 1 -2.70 -10.24 -35.80
N GLU A 2 -2.01 -11.26 -35.33
CA GLU A 2 -2.53 -12.22 -34.35
C GLU A 2 -2.09 -11.75 -32.96
N VAL A 3 -3.05 -11.57 -32.00
CA VAL A 3 -2.75 -11.22 -30.62
C VAL A 3 -2.99 -12.45 -29.75
N LYS A 4 -1.94 -12.93 -29.08
CA LYS A 4 -2.02 -14.05 -28.13
C LYS A 4 -1.90 -13.51 -26.69
N ARG A 5 -2.90 -13.77 -25.86
CA ARG A 5 -2.88 -13.47 -24.44
C ARG A 5 -2.44 -14.70 -23.66
N ALA A 6 -1.51 -14.54 -22.72
CA ALA A 6 -1.11 -15.61 -21.82
C ALA A 6 -2.31 -16.13 -21.01
N GLY A 7 -2.35 -17.44 -20.76
CA GLY A 7 -3.41 -18.07 -19.96
C GLY A 7 -3.41 -17.57 -18.50
N THR A 8 -2.22 -17.24 -17.98
CA THR A 8 -2.03 -16.59 -16.69
C THR A 8 -1.60 -15.13 -16.94
N ALA A 9 -2.54 -14.22 -16.88
CA ALA A 9 -2.29 -12.79 -17.07
C ALA A 9 -2.99 -11.98 -15.99
N GLY A 10 -2.36 -10.90 -15.52
CA GLY A 10 -2.91 -10.01 -14.51
C GLY A 10 -1.87 -9.57 -13.48
N PHE A 11 -2.36 -9.04 -12.37
CA PHE A 11 -1.51 -8.59 -11.28
C PHE A 11 -0.95 -9.76 -10.47
N CYS A 12 0.24 -9.60 -9.91
CA CYS A 12 0.76 -10.56 -8.95
C CYS A 12 -0.09 -10.59 -7.67
N MET A 13 0.08 -11.65 -6.86
CA MET A 13 -0.68 -11.82 -5.61
C MET A 13 -0.60 -10.60 -4.68
N GLY A 14 0.56 -9.98 -4.54
CA GLY A 14 0.74 -8.81 -3.65
C GLY A 14 -0.04 -7.60 -4.12
N VAL A 15 -0.02 -7.32 -5.42
CA VAL A 15 -0.80 -6.23 -6.03
C VAL A 15 -2.29 -6.52 -5.93
N SER A 16 -2.73 -7.74 -6.26
CA SER A 16 -4.13 -8.14 -6.15
C SER A 16 -4.66 -8.00 -4.72
N LEU A 17 -3.85 -8.39 -3.72
CA LEU A 17 -4.22 -8.24 -2.32
C LEU A 17 -4.36 -6.76 -1.91
N ALA A 18 -3.44 -5.90 -2.35
CA ALA A 18 -3.49 -4.48 -2.03
C ALA A 18 -4.72 -3.80 -2.64
N LEU A 19 -5.03 -4.11 -3.90
CA LEU A 19 -6.23 -3.59 -4.56
C LEU A 19 -7.51 -4.13 -3.91
N HIS A 20 -7.54 -5.42 -3.54
CA HIS A 20 -8.69 -5.99 -2.83
C HIS A 20 -8.96 -5.29 -1.49
N LYS A 21 -7.92 -5.02 -0.70
CA LYS A 21 -8.06 -4.27 0.55
C LYS A 21 -8.55 -2.84 0.33
N LEU A 22 -8.11 -2.18 -0.75
CA LEU A 22 -8.61 -0.86 -1.12
C LEU A 22 -10.10 -0.90 -1.49
N GLU A 23 -10.51 -1.88 -2.28
CA GLU A 23 -11.94 -2.07 -2.63
C GLU A 23 -12.78 -2.29 -1.37
N MET A 24 -12.37 -3.18 -0.48
CA MET A 24 -13.08 -3.41 0.78
C MET A 24 -13.20 -2.14 1.63
N ALA A 25 -12.15 -1.31 1.68
CA ALA A 25 -12.20 -0.04 2.41
C ALA A 25 -13.21 0.94 1.79
N ILE A 26 -13.27 1.01 0.46
CA ILE A 26 -14.22 1.85 -0.26
C ILE A 26 -15.66 1.36 -0.02
N GLU A 27 -15.90 0.07 -0.13
CA GLU A 27 -17.22 -0.54 0.09
C GLU A 27 -17.70 -0.34 1.53
N ALA A 28 -16.84 -0.57 2.51
CA ALA A 28 -17.15 -0.36 3.92
C ALA A 28 -17.48 1.11 4.21
N ASN A 29 -16.78 2.04 3.58
CA ASN A 29 -17.00 3.47 3.73
C ASN A 29 -18.39 3.90 3.18
N GLY A 30 -18.85 3.26 2.10
CA GLY A 30 -20.16 3.54 1.49
C GLY A 30 -21.35 2.90 2.21
N SER A 31 -21.13 1.83 2.97
CA SER A 31 -22.21 0.99 3.55
C SER A 31 -22.56 1.34 5.00
N GLY A 32 -21.77 2.16 5.67
CA GLY A 32 -21.73 2.22 7.15
C GLY A 32 -22.64 3.22 7.84
N GLY A 33 -23.45 4.03 7.16
CA GLY A 33 -24.34 5.03 7.82
C GLY A 33 -23.62 6.08 8.70
N SER A 34 -22.30 5.97 8.85
CA SER A 34 -21.43 6.95 9.51
C SER A 34 -20.94 7.99 8.49
N ALA A 35 -20.44 9.13 8.99
CA ALA A 35 -19.83 10.13 8.10
C ALA A 35 -18.76 9.48 7.19
N LEU A 36 -18.84 9.76 5.89
CA LEU A 36 -17.87 9.27 4.91
C LEU A 36 -16.45 9.69 5.31
N ARG A 37 -15.57 8.72 5.47
CA ARG A 37 -14.16 8.95 5.75
C ARG A 37 -13.40 9.20 4.46
N ARG A 38 -12.38 10.00 4.50
CA ARG A 38 -11.44 10.13 3.39
C ARG A 38 -10.59 8.88 3.29
N ILE A 39 -10.62 8.21 2.13
CA ILE A 39 -9.77 7.05 1.86
C ILE A 39 -8.50 7.52 1.17
N CYS A 40 -7.37 7.17 1.74
CA CYS A 40 -6.07 7.57 1.24
C CYS A 40 -5.17 6.35 0.99
N THR A 41 -4.22 6.50 0.10
CA THR A 41 -3.06 5.61 0.01
C THR A 41 -1.81 6.40 0.33
N TYR A 42 -0.86 5.83 1.05
CA TYR A 42 0.44 6.45 1.25
C TYR A 42 1.38 6.06 0.11
N GLY A 43 1.58 7.00 -0.80
CA GLY A 43 2.15 6.76 -2.13
C GLY A 43 1.20 5.99 -3.06
N PRO A 44 1.61 5.76 -4.32
CA PRO A 44 0.80 5.01 -5.27
C PRO A 44 0.62 3.57 -4.80
N ILE A 45 -0.63 3.09 -4.74
CA ILE A 45 -0.94 1.72 -4.29
C ILE A 45 -0.24 0.68 -5.16
N ILE A 46 -0.12 0.97 -6.44
CA ILE A 46 0.61 0.21 -7.46
C ILE A 46 1.19 1.17 -8.51
N HIS A 47 2.16 0.72 -9.30
CA HIS A 47 2.76 1.51 -10.39
C HIS A 47 2.01 1.28 -11.73
N ASN A 48 0.71 1.65 -11.77
CA ASN A 48 -0.12 1.61 -12.97
C ASN A 48 -0.99 2.87 -13.06
N PRO A 49 -0.66 3.84 -13.95
CA PRO A 49 -1.36 5.13 -14.02
C PRO A 49 -2.86 5.01 -14.29
N GLN A 50 -3.29 4.05 -15.14
CA GLN A 50 -4.71 3.87 -15.45
C GLN A 50 -5.50 3.43 -14.21
N VAL A 51 -4.94 2.50 -13.43
CA VAL A 51 -5.56 2.02 -12.20
C VAL A 51 -5.58 3.13 -11.14
N LEU A 52 -4.49 3.89 -10.99
CA LEU A 52 -4.46 5.04 -10.07
C LEU A 52 -5.53 6.06 -10.42
N ALA A 53 -5.62 6.47 -11.70
CA ALA A 53 -6.64 7.41 -12.16
C ALA A 53 -8.07 6.92 -11.90
N SER A 54 -8.33 5.61 -12.02
CA SER A 54 -9.65 5.03 -11.73
C SER A 54 -10.03 5.14 -10.24
N TYR A 55 -9.07 5.00 -9.33
CA TYR A 55 -9.31 5.18 -7.90
C TYR A 55 -9.40 6.65 -7.49
N GLU A 56 -8.60 7.52 -8.09
CA GLU A 56 -8.70 8.97 -7.90
C GLU A 56 -10.08 9.49 -8.31
N ALA A 57 -10.62 9.02 -9.45
CA ALA A 57 -11.97 9.35 -9.90
C ALA A 57 -13.07 8.88 -8.92
N ARG A 58 -12.79 7.88 -8.07
CA ARG A 58 -13.66 7.39 -7.00
C ARG A 58 -13.40 8.07 -5.65
N GLY A 59 -12.58 9.11 -5.62
CA GLY A 59 -12.30 9.92 -4.42
C GLY A 59 -11.17 9.38 -3.53
N VAL A 60 -10.40 8.40 -3.97
CA VAL A 60 -9.20 7.96 -3.25
C VAL A 60 -8.09 8.97 -3.41
N VAL A 61 -7.46 9.37 -2.32
CA VAL A 61 -6.41 10.39 -2.29
C VAL A 61 -5.03 9.74 -2.13
N CYS A 62 -4.11 10.00 -3.06
CA CYS A 62 -2.72 9.57 -2.93
C CYS A 62 -1.92 10.60 -2.11
N LEU A 63 -1.55 10.24 -0.88
CA LEU A 63 -0.72 11.08 0.00
C LEU A 63 0.74 11.02 -0.45
N LYS A 64 1.37 12.19 -0.58
CA LYS A 64 2.79 12.32 -0.93
C LYS A 64 3.71 12.34 0.29
N SER A 65 3.18 12.69 1.46
CA SER A 65 3.90 12.71 2.74
C SER A 65 2.99 12.22 3.86
N VAL A 66 3.58 11.83 4.99
CA VAL A 66 2.85 11.42 6.21
C VAL A 66 1.99 12.54 6.78
N ASP A 67 2.43 13.79 6.63
CA ASP A 67 1.72 14.98 7.14
C ASP A 67 0.39 15.25 6.42
N GLY A 68 0.17 14.59 5.28
CA GLY A 68 -1.10 14.64 4.56
C GLY A 68 -2.22 13.83 5.21
N ALA A 69 -1.90 12.93 6.14
CA ALA A 69 -2.87 12.12 6.87
C ALA A 69 -3.53 12.95 7.99
N ARG A 70 -4.82 12.67 8.26
CA ARG A 70 -5.62 13.37 9.26
C ARG A 70 -6.34 12.37 10.15
N ALA A 71 -6.68 12.77 11.35
CA ALA A 71 -7.53 11.98 12.22
C ALA A 71 -8.87 11.66 11.52
N GLY A 72 -9.27 10.40 11.58
CA GLY A 72 -10.47 9.89 10.91
C GLY A 72 -10.30 9.48 9.45
N ASP A 73 -9.12 9.69 8.84
CA ASP A 73 -8.82 9.10 7.53
C ASP A 73 -8.68 7.58 7.64
N THR A 74 -8.95 6.87 6.54
CA THR A 74 -8.50 5.49 6.34
C THR A 74 -7.33 5.51 5.37
N VAL A 75 -6.12 5.14 5.84
CA VAL A 75 -4.89 5.18 5.05
C VAL A 75 -4.38 3.77 4.76
N LEU A 76 -4.27 3.42 3.49
CA LEU A 76 -3.70 2.15 3.05
C LEU A 76 -2.19 2.28 2.80
N ILE A 77 -1.43 1.37 3.41
CA ILE A 77 -0.02 1.18 3.10
C ILE A 77 0.09 0.32 1.85
N ARG A 78 0.85 0.79 0.87
CA ARG A 78 1.04 0.13 -0.45
C ARG A 78 1.69 -1.25 -0.35
N ALA A 79 1.61 -2.03 -1.44
CA ALA A 79 2.15 -3.41 -1.50
C ALA A 79 3.65 -3.53 -1.20
N HIS A 80 4.45 -2.48 -1.45
CA HIS A 80 5.89 -2.45 -1.14
C HIS A 80 6.21 -2.21 0.34
N GLY A 81 5.21 -1.86 1.14
CA GLY A 81 5.41 -1.41 2.51
C GLY A 81 5.90 0.03 2.58
N VAL A 82 6.20 0.45 3.81
CA VAL A 82 6.72 1.77 4.13
C VAL A 82 7.77 1.65 5.24
N PRO A 83 8.66 2.64 5.41
CA PRO A 83 9.56 2.67 6.56
C PRO A 83 8.78 2.66 7.89
N MET A 84 9.32 1.99 8.91
CA MET A 84 8.69 1.90 10.24
C MET A 84 8.36 3.27 10.83
N GLN A 85 9.24 4.25 10.64
CA GLN A 85 9.00 5.62 11.10
C GLN A 85 7.79 6.26 10.43
N ALA A 86 7.62 6.05 9.12
CA ALA A 86 6.45 6.58 8.40
C ALA A 86 5.15 5.91 8.88
N GLU A 87 5.17 4.60 9.13
CA GLU A 87 4.01 3.88 9.69
C GLU A 87 3.65 4.39 11.08
N ALA A 88 4.64 4.62 11.96
CA ALA A 88 4.43 5.16 13.28
C ALA A 88 3.77 6.55 13.21
N THR A 89 4.31 7.46 12.40
CA THR A 89 3.74 8.81 12.22
C THR A 89 2.31 8.76 11.67
N LEU A 90 2.02 7.88 10.71
CA LEU A 90 0.66 7.70 10.21
C LEU A 90 -0.30 7.23 11.30
N ARG A 91 0.12 6.34 12.19
CA ARG A 91 -0.71 5.89 13.33
C ARG A 91 -0.94 7.01 14.35
N GLU A 92 0.08 7.81 14.64
CA GLU A 92 0.01 8.97 15.53
C GLU A 92 -0.92 10.08 15.02
N SER A 93 -1.14 10.17 13.70
CA SER A 93 -2.09 11.13 13.11
C SER A 93 -3.56 10.88 13.49
N GLY A 94 -3.87 9.73 14.09
CA GLY A 94 -5.24 9.29 14.38
C GLY A 94 -5.99 8.72 13.17
N ALA A 95 -5.28 8.41 12.09
CA ALA A 95 -5.84 7.70 10.95
C ALA A 95 -5.97 6.19 11.24
N GLU A 96 -6.97 5.56 10.64
CA GLU A 96 -7.09 4.11 10.59
C GLU A 96 -6.13 3.56 9.54
N ILE A 97 -5.20 2.67 9.92
CA ILE A 97 -4.19 2.15 9.02
C ILE A 97 -4.55 0.75 8.54
N ILE A 98 -4.66 0.58 7.23
CA ILE A 98 -4.82 -0.72 6.57
C ILE A 98 -3.49 -1.08 5.91
N ASP A 99 -2.78 -2.03 6.49
CA ASP A 99 -1.52 -2.53 5.93
C ASP A 99 -1.79 -3.48 4.76
N ALA A 100 -1.50 -3.02 3.54
CA ALA A 100 -1.59 -3.81 2.32
C ALA A 100 -0.22 -4.29 1.82
N THR A 101 0.80 -4.28 2.67
CA THR A 101 2.13 -4.79 2.33
C THR A 101 2.06 -6.26 1.89
N CYS A 102 2.70 -6.58 0.78
CA CYS A 102 2.77 -7.94 0.28
C CYS A 102 3.40 -8.87 1.32
N PRO A 103 2.80 -10.02 1.62
CA PRO A 103 3.36 -10.97 2.59
C PRO A 103 4.78 -11.43 2.27
N ARG A 104 5.15 -11.50 0.99
CA ARG A 104 6.53 -11.84 0.58
C ARG A 104 7.51 -10.71 0.92
N VAL A 105 7.10 -9.46 0.75
CA VAL A 105 7.92 -8.29 1.16
C VAL A 105 8.07 -8.29 2.68
N LYS A 106 7.00 -8.48 3.41
CA LYS A 106 7.01 -8.57 4.88
C LYS A 106 7.93 -9.67 5.38
N LYS A 107 7.90 -10.85 4.75
CA LYS A 107 8.81 -11.96 5.08
C LYS A 107 10.28 -11.59 4.84
N ALA A 108 10.58 -10.90 3.73
CA ALA A 108 11.94 -10.44 3.44
C ALA A 108 12.42 -9.40 4.46
N GLN A 109 11.58 -8.43 4.81
CA GLN A 109 11.88 -7.41 5.83
C GLN A 109 12.18 -8.04 7.19
N LEU A 110 11.39 -9.03 7.62
CA LEU A 110 11.62 -9.76 8.88
C LEU A 110 12.92 -10.57 8.84
N ALA A 111 13.21 -11.24 7.73
CA ALA A 111 14.46 -11.98 7.59
C ALA A 111 15.69 -11.05 7.68
N ILE A 112 15.64 -9.89 7.04
CA ILE A 112 16.68 -8.85 7.12
C ILE A 112 16.84 -8.37 8.57
N ALA A 113 15.74 -7.98 9.21
CA ALA A 113 15.76 -7.49 10.59
C ALA A 113 16.39 -8.52 11.56
N ASN A 114 16.01 -9.79 11.44
CA ASN A 114 16.57 -10.87 12.27
C ASN A 114 18.07 -11.09 12.01
N SER A 115 18.50 -11.05 10.74
CA SER A 115 19.92 -11.23 10.38
C SER A 115 20.79 -10.08 10.86
N THR A 116 20.33 -8.86 10.73
CA THR A 116 21.06 -7.66 11.19
C THR A 116 21.12 -7.59 12.72
N ALA A 117 20.06 -7.99 13.42
CA ALA A 117 20.03 -8.06 14.88
C ALA A 117 21.07 -9.06 15.44
N SER A 118 21.44 -10.10 14.68
CA SER A 118 22.49 -11.06 15.05
C SER A 118 23.92 -10.60 14.71
N GLY A 119 24.11 -9.34 14.30
CA GLY A 119 25.42 -8.75 13.99
C GLY A 119 25.90 -8.99 12.57
N SER A 120 25.08 -9.53 11.68
CA SER A 120 25.41 -9.69 10.27
C SER A 120 25.34 -8.37 9.53
N SER A 121 26.24 -8.17 8.56
CA SER A 121 26.19 -7.04 7.64
C SER A 121 25.20 -7.32 6.50
N LEU A 122 24.39 -6.34 6.16
CA LEU A 122 23.48 -6.41 5.01
C LEU A 122 24.15 -5.80 3.77
N LEU A 123 24.26 -6.59 2.70
CA LEU A 123 24.60 -6.09 1.38
C LEU A 123 23.34 -6.07 0.53
N LEU A 124 22.90 -4.87 0.13
CA LEU A 124 21.73 -4.66 -0.70
C LEU A 124 22.16 -4.32 -2.13
N PHE A 125 21.64 -5.06 -3.10
CA PHE A 125 21.83 -4.77 -4.52
C PHE A 125 20.48 -4.44 -5.16
N GLY A 126 20.36 -3.28 -5.81
CA GLY A 126 19.14 -2.82 -6.46
C GLY A 126 19.19 -1.33 -6.80
N ASP A 127 18.07 -0.82 -7.26
CA ASP A 127 17.93 0.61 -7.55
C ASP A 127 17.73 1.39 -6.26
N ALA A 128 18.44 2.50 -6.10
CA ALA A 128 18.40 3.32 -4.88
C ALA A 128 17.03 3.97 -4.62
N ASP A 129 16.31 4.25 -5.70
CA ASP A 129 15.03 4.99 -5.66
C ASP A 129 13.79 4.07 -5.69
N HIS A 130 13.99 2.75 -5.61
CA HIS A 130 12.89 1.79 -5.68
C HIS A 130 12.26 1.48 -4.33
#